data_3302ab70ac62ff91d879b2b53a9bc152
#
_entry.id   3302ab70ac62ff91d879b2b53a9bc152
#
_cell.length_a   1.000
_cell.length_b   1.000
_cell.length_c   1.000
_cell.angle_alpha   90.00
_cell.angle_beta   90.00
_cell.angle_gamma   90.00
#
_symmetry.space_group_name_H-M   'P 1'
#
loop_
_entity.id
_entity.type
_entity.pdbx_description
1 polymer ?
#
loop_
_entity_poly.entity_id
_entity_poly.type
_entity_poly.pdbx_seq_one_letter_code
_entity_poly.pdbx_strand_id
1 'polypeptide(L)'
;WKLNQSVIVDGTGVNFKAGVVYRPTANLRLGVAIHTPTYYSLDRKFQSAAAGLAYANNDTDPNVKPDDEGYISTAGDPNMTSPLLVDDGPNSWSFVSPTRLMFGASYTFGERGVISVDYERDWYNGIRIKDNPSGLDSQSWYNDTFRDVFKGSNILRVGAEFKPLPVLALRAGFGYSGSMLKDDKTVLASPAIKETTYYGAGIGFVLARGVLLDVAYQYMSSKTTDYYLFYAEDKGGHTESAVYSTDINRHNVALTLGFRF
;
A
#
# COMPACT_ATOMS: atom_id res chain seq x y z
N TRP A 1 29.31 -1.06 9.09
CA TRP A 1 28.40 -0.03 9.64
C TRP A 1 27.01 -0.62 9.89
N LYS A 2 26.27 -0.08 10.80
CA LYS A 2 24.91 -0.48 11.14
C LYS A 2 24.06 0.79 11.21
N LEU A 3 22.95 0.80 10.46
CA LEU A 3 21.96 1.87 10.49
C LEU A 3 20.65 1.29 11.03
N ASN A 4 20.13 1.90 12.08
CA ASN A 4 18.80 1.62 12.60
C ASN A 4 17.93 2.85 12.37
N GLN A 5 16.81 2.68 11.71
CA GLN A 5 15.82 3.73 11.52
C GLN A 5 14.44 3.24 11.97
N SER A 6 13.71 4.09 12.66
CA SER A 6 12.34 3.83 13.10
C SER A 6 11.47 5.04 12.79
N VAL A 7 10.36 4.80 12.12
CA VAL A 7 9.32 5.80 11.87
C VAL A 7 8.03 5.28 12.48
N ILE A 8 7.46 6.02 13.41
CA ILE A 8 6.17 5.72 14.02
C ILE A 8 5.22 6.85 13.64
N VAL A 9 4.07 6.50 13.10
CA VAL A 9 3.01 7.46 12.78
C VAL A 9 1.77 7.05 13.56
N ASP A 10 1.35 7.91 14.45
CA ASP A 10 0.13 7.77 15.25
C ASP A 10 -0.88 8.83 14.83
N GLY A 11 -2.16 8.58 15.05
CA GLY A 11 -3.16 9.61 14.78
C GLY A 11 -4.59 9.13 14.81
N THR A 12 -5.48 10.04 14.51
CA THR A 12 -6.91 9.80 14.44
C THR A 12 -7.47 10.22 13.08
N GLY A 13 -8.56 9.59 12.67
CA GLY A 13 -9.21 9.93 11.40
C GLY A 13 -10.73 9.82 11.50
N VAL A 14 -11.43 10.73 10.82
CA VAL A 14 -12.89 10.77 10.77
C VAL A 14 -13.35 10.73 9.31
N ASN A 15 -14.30 9.87 9.01
CA ASN A 15 -15.00 9.81 7.74
C ASN A 15 -16.48 9.48 7.93
N PHE A 16 -17.24 9.63 6.85
CA PHE A 16 -18.61 9.18 6.75
C PHE A 16 -18.73 8.14 5.65
N LYS A 17 -19.56 7.11 5.90
CA LYS A 17 -19.88 6.06 4.94
C LYS A 17 -21.38 5.88 4.86
N ALA A 18 -21.91 5.80 3.66
CA ALA A 18 -23.32 5.50 3.41
C ALA A 18 -23.45 4.50 2.27
N GLY A 19 -24.46 3.66 2.33
CA GLY A 19 -24.73 2.70 1.29
C GLY A 19 -26.18 2.24 1.30
N VAL A 20 -26.65 1.83 0.13
CA VAL A 20 -28.00 1.31 -0.08
C VAL A 20 -27.90 0.01 -0.88
N VAL A 21 -28.65 -0.99 -0.47
CA VAL A 21 -28.85 -2.23 -1.22
C VAL A 21 -30.31 -2.31 -1.64
N TYR A 22 -30.55 -2.41 -2.93
CA TYR A 22 -31.86 -2.58 -3.53
C TYR A 22 -32.03 -3.99 -4.08
N ARG A 23 -33.16 -4.60 -3.82
CA ARG A 23 -33.50 -5.96 -4.25
C ARG A 23 -34.73 -5.91 -5.16
N PRO A 24 -34.54 -5.67 -6.47
CA PRO A 24 -35.67 -5.62 -7.41
C PRO A 24 -36.40 -6.95 -7.55
N THR A 25 -35.71 -8.06 -7.36
CA THR A 25 -36.28 -9.41 -7.35
C THR A 25 -35.69 -10.24 -6.21
N ALA A 26 -36.24 -11.42 -5.96
CA ALA A 26 -35.69 -12.34 -4.96
C ALA A 26 -34.23 -12.73 -5.24
N ASN A 27 -33.84 -12.75 -6.50
CA ASN A 27 -32.55 -13.23 -6.96
C ASN A 27 -31.53 -12.13 -7.24
N LEU A 28 -31.95 -10.89 -7.51
CA LEU A 28 -31.06 -9.79 -7.89
C LEU A 28 -30.89 -8.81 -6.73
N ARG A 29 -29.64 -8.49 -6.44
CA ARG A 29 -29.26 -7.42 -5.49
C ARG A 29 -28.37 -6.44 -6.20
N LEU A 30 -28.67 -5.15 -6.02
CA LEU A 30 -27.88 -4.01 -6.50
C LEU A 30 -27.49 -3.17 -5.31
N GLY A 31 -26.23 -2.79 -5.25
CA GLY A 31 -25.68 -2.00 -4.18
C GLY A 31 -24.96 -0.76 -4.69
N VAL A 32 -25.07 0.34 -3.95
CA VAL A 32 -24.22 1.50 -4.12
C VAL A 32 -23.75 1.98 -2.76
N ALA A 33 -22.48 2.33 -2.63
CA ALA A 33 -21.94 2.89 -1.41
C ALA A 33 -20.95 3.99 -1.72
N ILE A 34 -20.92 5.01 -0.86
CA ILE A 34 -19.97 6.11 -0.90
C ILE A 34 -19.22 6.18 0.43
N HIS A 35 -17.91 6.32 0.34
CA HIS A 35 -17.03 6.66 1.45
C HIS A 35 -16.48 8.07 1.21
N THR A 36 -16.79 9.00 2.09
CA THR A 36 -16.16 10.32 2.06
C THR A 36 -14.68 10.22 2.34
N PRO A 37 -13.89 11.24 1.99
CA PRO A 37 -12.52 11.33 2.45
C PRO A 37 -12.42 11.12 3.96
N THR A 38 -11.36 10.48 4.40
CA THR A 38 -11.00 10.47 5.82
C THR A 38 -10.09 11.66 6.08
N TYR A 39 -10.46 12.45 7.04
CA TYR A 39 -9.65 13.55 7.56
C TYR A 39 -8.81 13.01 8.71
N TYR A 40 -7.51 12.91 8.49
CA TYR A 40 -6.55 12.43 9.47
C TYR A 40 -5.83 13.61 10.14
N SER A 41 -5.63 13.49 11.45
CA SER A 41 -4.64 14.24 12.21
C SER A 41 -3.58 13.24 12.64
N LEU A 42 -2.35 13.45 12.20
CA LEU A 42 -1.24 12.49 12.29
C LEU A 42 -0.06 13.13 13.01
N ASP A 43 0.60 12.33 13.85
CA ASP A 43 1.86 12.67 14.51
C ASP A 43 2.92 11.65 14.07
N ARG A 44 4.08 12.16 13.63
CA ARG A 44 5.21 11.33 13.25
C ARG A 44 6.33 11.43 14.27
N LYS A 45 6.87 10.28 14.65
CA LYS A 45 8.10 10.16 15.43
C LYS A 45 9.15 9.47 14.57
N PHE A 46 10.26 10.13 14.37
CA PHE A 46 11.39 9.58 13.63
C PHE A 46 12.57 9.39 14.57
N GLN A 47 13.19 8.22 14.50
CA GLN A 47 14.42 7.92 15.22
C GLN A 47 15.40 7.27 14.26
N SER A 48 16.64 7.74 14.26
CA SER A 48 17.72 7.14 13.50
C SER A 48 18.94 6.99 14.37
N ALA A 49 19.60 5.84 14.29
CA ALA A 49 20.88 5.60 14.93
C ALA A 49 21.82 4.91 13.94
N ALA A 50 23.01 5.44 13.79
CA ALA A 50 24.06 4.83 12.98
C ALA A 50 25.25 4.45 13.85
N ALA A 51 25.81 3.28 13.60
CA ALA A 51 27.04 2.83 14.21
C ALA A 51 27.96 2.23 13.12
N GLY A 52 29.22 2.58 13.12
CA GLY A 52 30.15 2.04 12.14
C GLY A 52 31.55 2.59 12.31
N LEU A 53 32.51 1.91 11.71
CA LEU A 53 33.86 2.38 11.53
C LEU A 53 33.99 2.95 10.11
N ALA A 54 34.34 4.22 9.99
CA ALA A 54 34.68 4.83 8.73
C ALA A 54 36.20 5.13 8.72
N TYR A 55 36.87 4.65 7.69
CA TYR A 55 38.25 5.02 7.42
C TYR A 55 38.22 6.05 6.30
N ALA A 56 38.65 7.24 6.57
CA ALA A 56 38.81 8.26 5.56
C ALA A 56 40.14 8.06 4.82
N ASN A 57 40.05 7.93 3.50
CA ASN A 57 41.15 8.13 2.52
C ASN A 57 42.53 7.52 2.87
N ASN A 58 42.59 6.21 3.06
CA ASN A 58 43.87 5.51 3.33
C ASN A 58 44.66 6.02 4.56
N ASP A 59 44.07 6.84 5.37
CA ASP A 59 44.69 7.31 6.61
C ASP A 59 44.42 6.27 7.70
N THR A 60 45.50 5.75 8.28
CA THR A 60 45.44 4.77 9.36
C THR A 60 45.38 5.42 10.74
N ASP A 61 45.23 6.76 10.79
CA ASP A 61 45.12 7.46 12.08
C ASP A 61 43.75 7.30 12.72
N PRO A 62 43.67 6.59 13.85
CA PRO A 62 42.41 6.37 14.55
C PRO A 62 41.82 7.61 15.21
N ASN A 63 42.48 8.76 15.12
CA ASN A 63 42.05 10.02 15.75
C ASN A 63 41.55 11.06 14.72
N VAL A 64 41.34 10.68 13.48
CA VAL A 64 40.77 11.59 12.47
C VAL A 64 39.38 12.04 12.90
N LYS A 65 39.24 13.33 13.15
CA LYS A 65 37.95 13.96 13.45
C LYS A 65 37.17 14.15 12.15
N PRO A 66 35.82 14.24 12.24
CA PRO A 66 35.04 14.66 11.11
C PRO A 66 35.56 15.96 10.54
N ASP A 67 35.70 16.06 9.24
CA ASP A 67 35.97 17.32 8.59
C ASP A 67 34.73 18.24 8.68
N ASP A 68 34.93 19.50 8.32
CA ASP A 68 33.88 20.51 8.35
C ASP A 68 32.72 20.20 7.37
N GLU A 69 32.82 19.15 6.58
CA GLU A 69 31.82 18.65 5.64
C GLU A 69 30.90 17.55 6.25
N GLY A 70 31.13 17.16 7.51
CA GLY A 70 30.24 16.28 8.26
C GLY A 70 30.49 14.78 8.09
N TYR A 71 31.62 14.36 7.56
CA TYR A 71 32.01 12.95 7.57
C TYR A 71 32.40 12.50 8.97
N ILE A 72 31.63 11.60 9.54
CA ILE A 72 31.94 11.04 10.86
C ILE A 72 32.95 9.92 10.68
N SER A 73 34.20 10.22 10.96
CA SER A 73 35.22 9.21 11.20
C SER A 73 35.20 8.82 12.69
N THR A 74 34.60 7.69 13.01
CA THR A 74 34.66 7.10 14.34
C THR A 74 35.75 6.05 14.38
N ALA A 75 36.98 6.47 14.15
CA ALA A 75 38.10 5.56 14.25
C ALA A 75 38.23 5.05 15.68
N GLY A 76 38.04 3.80 15.89
CA GLY A 76 38.49 3.07 17.07
C GLY A 76 37.47 2.67 18.12
N ASP A 77 36.22 3.16 18.11
CA ASP A 77 35.22 2.65 19.05
C ASP A 77 34.04 1.98 18.31
N PRO A 78 33.96 0.64 18.37
CA PRO A 78 32.84 -0.09 17.77
C PRO A 78 31.49 0.18 18.43
N ASN A 79 31.48 0.89 19.55
CA ASN A 79 30.28 1.26 20.29
C ASN A 79 29.91 2.74 20.11
N MET A 80 30.63 3.52 19.31
CA MET A 80 30.21 4.89 19.02
C MET A 80 28.91 4.87 18.23
N THR A 81 27.84 5.08 18.94
CA THR A 81 26.56 5.46 18.40
C THR A 81 26.56 6.96 18.22
N SER A 82 26.50 7.42 16.97
CA SER A 82 26.14 8.82 16.74
C SER A 82 24.65 8.94 17.08
N PRO A 83 24.28 9.79 18.06
CA PRO A 83 22.88 10.15 18.26
C PRO A 83 22.43 11.02 17.09
N LEU A 84 22.11 10.39 15.98
CA LEU A 84 21.74 11.10 14.77
C LEU A 84 20.26 11.34 14.73
N LEU A 85 19.94 12.61 14.65
CA LEU A 85 18.67 13.14 14.17
C LEU A 85 17.45 12.59 14.91
N VAL A 86 17.28 13.00 16.14
CA VAL A 86 15.95 13.22 16.67
C VAL A 86 15.41 14.43 15.91
N ASP A 87 14.41 14.22 15.08
CA ASP A 87 13.68 15.31 14.45
C ASP A 87 12.83 15.96 15.54
N ASP A 88 13.36 17.01 16.18
CA ASP A 88 12.70 17.77 17.25
C ASP A 88 11.67 18.78 16.69
N GLY A 89 11.37 18.72 15.39
CA GLY A 89 10.40 19.59 14.76
C GLY A 89 8.96 19.23 15.10
N PRO A 90 8.00 20.12 14.84
CA PRO A 90 6.59 19.80 14.93
C PRO A 90 6.26 18.73 13.89
N ASN A 91 5.99 17.52 14.36
CA ASN A 91 5.78 16.33 13.54
C ASN A 91 4.30 16.03 13.26
N SER A 92 3.44 16.98 13.61
CA SER A 92 1.98 16.86 13.39
C SER A 92 1.58 17.38 12.02
N TRP A 93 0.77 16.65 11.31
CA TRP A 93 0.25 17.04 10.01
C TRP A 93 -1.15 16.48 9.78
N SER A 94 -1.91 17.11 8.89
CA SER A 94 -3.26 16.68 8.52
C SER A 94 -3.27 16.17 7.10
N PHE A 95 -3.95 15.04 6.89
CA PHE A 95 -4.04 14.37 5.60
C PHE A 95 -5.50 14.06 5.26
N VAL A 96 -5.87 14.23 4.00
CA VAL A 96 -7.18 13.91 3.47
C VAL A 96 -7.05 12.78 2.45
N SER A 97 -7.68 11.64 2.74
CA SER A 97 -7.65 10.47 1.87
C SER A 97 -8.59 10.60 0.66
N PRO A 98 -8.52 9.69 -0.33
CA PRO A 98 -9.43 9.68 -1.47
C PRO A 98 -10.89 9.47 -1.06
N THR A 99 -11.81 10.05 -1.85
CA THR A 99 -13.22 9.64 -1.90
C THR A 99 -13.31 8.31 -2.63
N ARG A 100 -14.26 7.44 -2.23
CA ARG A 100 -14.54 6.17 -2.91
C ARG A 100 -16.02 6.04 -3.21
N LEU A 101 -16.33 5.54 -4.40
CA LEU A 101 -17.67 5.18 -4.82
C LEU A 101 -17.67 3.72 -5.28
N MET A 102 -18.61 2.95 -4.76
CA MET A 102 -18.70 1.52 -5.02
C MET A 102 -20.07 1.18 -5.58
N PHE A 103 -20.08 0.29 -6.58
CA PHE A 103 -21.27 -0.31 -7.16
C PHE A 103 -21.11 -1.82 -7.10
N GLY A 104 -22.15 -2.50 -6.64
CA GLY A 104 -22.17 -3.96 -6.57
C GLY A 104 -23.46 -4.51 -7.19
N ALA A 105 -23.32 -5.63 -7.85
CA ALA A 105 -24.46 -6.40 -8.34
C ALA A 105 -24.23 -7.88 -8.05
N SER A 106 -25.28 -8.58 -7.60
CA SER A 106 -25.22 -10.04 -7.46
C SER A 106 -26.54 -10.68 -7.88
N TYR A 107 -26.40 -11.83 -8.55
CA TYR A 107 -27.53 -12.63 -8.99
C TYR A 107 -27.40 -14.05 -8.47
N THR A 108 -28.46 -14.56 -7.84
CA THR A 108 -28.51 -15.91 -7.27
C THR A 108 -29.36 -16.83 -8.16
N PHE A 109 -28.80 -17.95 -8.58
CA PHE A 109 -29.48 -18.96 -9.40
C PHE A 109 -30.10 -20.04 -8.51
N GLY A 110 -31.19 -19.68 -7.83
CA GLY A 110 -31.80 -20.54 -6.81
C GLY A 110 -30.80 -20.91 -5.71
N GLU A 111 -30.75 -22.19 -5.34
CA GLU A 111 -29.81 -22.70 -4.35
C GLU A 111 -28.47 -23.14 -4.95
N ARG A 112 -28.35 -23.14 -6.28
CA ARG A 112 -27.22 -23.74 -7.01
C ARG A 112 -26.05 -22.80 -7.28
N GLY A 113 -26.24 -21.51 -7.21
CA GLY A 113 -25.12 -20.63 -7.52
C GLY A 113 -25.40 -19.16 -7.33
N VAL A 114 -24.33 -18.39 -7.34
CA VAL A 114 -24.34 -16.94 -7.31
C VAL A 114 -23.20 -16.41 -8.16
N ILE A 115 -23.46 -15.32 -8.85
CA ILE A 115 -22.44 -14.49 -9.49
C ILE A 115 -22.50 -13.08 -8.88
N SER A 116 -21.37 -12.46 -8.68
CA SER A 116 -21.27 -11.08 -8.22
C SER A 116 -20.25 -10.29 -9.02
N VAL A 117 -20.52 -9.01 -9.16
CA VAL A 117 -19.61 -8.03 -9.76
C VAL A 117 -19.59 -6.81 -8.84
N ASP A 118 -18.39 -6.36 -8.49
CA ASP A 118 -18.18 -5.15 -7.72
C ASP A 118 -17.23 -4.23 -8.48
N TYR A 119 -17.62 -2.97 -8.61
CA TYR A 119 -16.82 -1.91 -9.19
C TYR A 119 -16.62 -0.82 -8.14
N GLU A 120 -15.37 -0.37 -7.98
CA GLU A 120 -14.98 0.70 -7.08
C GLU A 120 -14.18 1.75 -7.84
N ARG A 121 -14.50 3.01 -7.61
CA ARG A 121 -13.76 4.16 -8.11
C ARG A 121 -13.20 4.96 -6.95
N ASP A 122 -11.88 5.08 -6.92
CA ASP A 122 -11.15 5.87 -5.93
C ASP A 122 -10.57 7.12 -6.59
N TRP A 123 -10.78 8.30 -5.99
CA TRP A 123 -10.29 9.58 -6.52
C TRP A 123 -8.99 9.99 -5.81
N TYR A 124 -7.85 9.36 -6.16
CA TYR A 124 -6.55 9.67 -5.57
C TYR A 124 -6.07 11.10 -5.86
N ASN A 125 -6.49 11.72 -6.95
CA ASN A 125 -6.25 13.14 -7.22
C ASN A 125 -6.94 14.09 -6.23
N GLY A 126 -7.80 13.57 -5.36
CA GLY A 126 -8.44 14.28 -4.25
C GLY A 126 -7.62 14.32 -2.96
N ILE A 127 -6.52 13.60 -2.89
CA ILE A 127 -5.61 13.60 -1.73
C ILE A 127 -5.11 15.02 -1.45
N ARG A 128 -5.05 15.38 -0.16
CA ARG A 128 -4.54 16.69 0.29
C ARG A 128 -3.80 16.55 1.60
N ILE A 129 -2.69 17.32 1.71
CA ILE A 129 -2.07 17.68 2.98
C ILE A 129 -2.59 19.06 3.36
N LYS A 130 -2.99 19.27 4.61
CA LYS A 130 -3.50 20.55 5.09
C LYS A 130 -2.50 21.29 5.96
N ASP A 131 -1.77 20.60 6.79
CA ASP A 131 -0.75 21.18 7.64
C ASP A 131 0.56 20.47 7.34
N ASN A 132 1.62 21.23 7.09
CA ASN A 132 2.93 20.66 6.81
C ASN A 132 3.85 20.92 8.03
N PRO A 133 4.30 19.88 8.72
CA PRO A 133 5.06 20.03 9.95
C PRO A 133 6.47 20.57 9.74
N SER A 134 7.08 20.35 8.59
CA SER A 134 8.52 20.52 8.44
C SER A 134 8.94 21.89 7.92
N GLY A 135 8.01 22.73 7.46
CA GLY A 135 8.33 24.07 6.93
C GLY A 135 9.25 24.09 5.70
N LEU A 136 9.63 22.90 5.18
CA LEU A 136 10.61 22.79 4.09
C LEU A 136 10.00 23.10 2.73
N ASP A 137 8.71 22.73 2.53
CA ASP A 137 7.99 22.99 1.30
C ASP A 137 6.59 23.53 1.58
N SER A 138 6.09 24.37 0.67
CA SER A 138 4.74 24.88 0.84
C SER A 138 3.70 23.74 0.69
N GLN A 139 2.64 23.80 1.49
CA GLN A 139 1.49 22.91 1.38
C GLN A 139 0.95 22.85 -0.05
N SER A 140 0.99 23.94 -0.78
CA SER A 140 0.58 24.05 -2.17
C SER A 140 1.41 23.13 -3.08
N TRP A 141 2.72 23.07 -2.89
CA TRP A 141 3.61 22.24 -3.69
C TRP A 141 3.22 20.74 -3.59
N TYR A 142 3.01 20.23 -2.37
CA TYR A 142 2.56 18.84 -2.19
C TYR A 142 1.21 18.57 -2.86
N ASN A 143 0.25 19.47 -2.67
CA ASN A 143 -1.09 19.31 -3.21
C ASN A 143 -1.13 19.42 -4.74
N ASP A 144 -0.28 20.25 -5.32
CA ASP A 144 -0.10 20.35 -6.77
C ASP A 144 0.56 19.09 -7.31
N THR A 145 1.62 18.61 -6.65
CA THR A 145 2.28 17.34 -7.00
C THR A 145 1.28 16.16 -6.95
N PHE A 146 0.46 16.04 -5.92
CA PHE A 146 -0.55 14.98 -5.85
C PHE A 146 -1.56 15.07 -7.00
N ARG A 147 -2.01 16.28 -7.31
CA ARG A 147 -2.93 16.48 -8.43
C ARG A 147 -2.29 16.16 -9.78
N ASP A 148 -1.01 16.44 -9.94
CA ASP A 148 -0.27 16.21 -11.19
C ASP A 148 0.15 14.74 -11.36
N VAL A 149 0.50 14.06 -10.31
CA VAL A 149 0.97 12.67 -10.33
C VAL A 149 -0.20 11.67 -10.27
N PHE A 150 -1.25 11.94 -9.47
CA PHE A 150 -2.32 10.99 -9.25
C PHE A 150 -3.55 11.23 -10.12
N LYS A 151 -4.20 10.15 -10.49
CA LYS A 151 -5.53 10.08 -11.10
C LYS A 151 -6.45 9.23 -10.24
N GLY A 152 -7.70 9.05 -10.65
CA GLY A 152 -8.56 8.05 -10.02
C GLY A 152 -8.19 6.64 -10.46
N SER A 153 -8.25 5.70 -9.54
CA SER A 153 -8.10 4.26 -9.81
C SER A 153 -9.46 3.58 -9.95
N ASN A 154 -9.53 2.57 -10.78
CA ASN A 154 -10.69 1.69 -10.94
C ASN A 154 -10.34 0.32 -10.41
N ILE A 155 -11.26 -0.26 -9.64
CA ILE A 155 -11.12 -1.61 -9.11
C ILE A 155 -12.34 -2.40 -9.56
N LEU A 156 -12.12 -3.56 -10.16
CA LEU A 156 -13.15 -4.48 -10.58
C LEU A 156 -12.94 -5.82 -9.89
N ARG A 157 -14.01 -6.38 -9.34
CA ARG A 157 -14.00 -7.73 -8.78
C ARG A 157 -15.19 -8.50 -9.32
N VAL A 158 -14.95 -9.73 -9.74
CA VAL A 158 -15.97 -10.66 -10.22
C VAL A 158 -15.81 -11.96 -9.44
N GLY A 159 -16.90 -12.49 -8.93
CA GLY A 159 -16.90 -13.74 -8.20
C GLY A 159 -18.08 -14.62 -8.61
N ALA A 160 -17.88 -15.92 -8.62
CA ALA A 160 -18.91 -16.91 -8.86
C ALA A 160 -18.76 -18.09 -7.90
N GLU A 161 -19.90 -18.59 -7.44
CA GLU A 161 -20.02 -19.88 -6.74
C GLU A 161 -21.04 -20.74 -7.46
N PHE A 162 -20.71 -22.00 -7.64
CA PHE A 162 -21.62 -23.00 -8.19
C PHE A 162 -21.61 -24.27 -7.32
N LYS A 163 -22.79 -24.74 -6.96
CA LYS A 163 -23.02 -25.95 -6.16
C LYS A 163 -23.57 -27.06 -7.04
N PRO A 164 -22.71 -27.89 -7.67
CA PRO A 164 -23.16 -29.03 -8.44
C PRO A 164 -23.89 -30.06 -7.58
N LEU A 165 -23.50 -30.17 -6.31
CA LEU A 165 -24.10 -31.03 -5.30
C LEU A 165 -24.32 -30.23 -3.99
N PRO A 166 -25.29 -30.64 -3.16
CA PRO A 166 -25.53 -29.98 -1.86
C PRO A 166 -24.31 -29.96 -0.93
N VAL A 167 -23.39 -30.89 -1.11
CA VAL A 167 -22.19 -31.07 -0.31
C VAL A 167 -20.93 -30.46 -0.94
N LEU A 168 -21.02 -29.93 -2.19
CA LEU A 168 -19.88 -29.46 -2.95
C LEU A 168 -20.15 -28.06 -3.49
N ALA A 169 -19.25 -27.12 -3.21
CA ALA A 169 -19.22 -25.77 -3.77
C ALA A 169 -17.93 -25.52 -4.55
N LEU A 170 -18.05 -25.05 -5.77
CA LEU A 170 -16.94 -24.61 -6.61
C LEU A 170 -16.97 -23.08 -6.69
N ARG A 171 -15.83 -22.44 -6.53
CA ARG A 171 -15.71 -20.97 -6.54
C ARG A 171 -14.63 -20.51 -7.48
N ALA A 172 -14.88 -19.42 -8.18
CA ALA A 172 -13.89 -18.72 -8.99
C ALA A 172 -14.02 -17.23 -8.79
N GLY A 173 -12.90 -16.52 -8.89
CA GLY A 173 -12.86 -15.08 -8.73
C GLY A 173 -11.77 -14.44 -9.58
N PHE A 174 -12.06 -13.23 -10.00
CA PHE A 174 -11.14 -12.35 -10.70
C PHE A 174 -11.20 -10.96 -10.05
N GLY A 175 -10.04 -10.32 -9.91
CA GLY A 175 -9.94 -8.96 -9.44
C GLY A 175 -8.89 -8.18 -10.23
N TYR A 176 -9.17 -6.93 -10.48
CA TYR A 176 -8.25 -5.98 -11.08
C TYR A 176 -8.28 -4.67 -10.31
N SER A 177 -7.12 -4.15 -9.96
CA SER A 177 -6.93 -2.84 -9.36
C SER A 177 -6.01 -2.03 -10.27
N GLY A 178 -6.54 -0.97 -10.86
CA GLY A 178 -5.82 -0.12 -11.81
C GLY A 178 -4.86 0.85 -11.13
N SER A 179 -3.94 1.39 -11.90
CA SER A 179 -2.97 2.37 -11.45
C SER A 179 -3.65 3.66 -10.96
N MET A 180 -3.16 4.18 -9.84
CA MET A 180 -3.50 5.52 -9.35
C MET A 180 -2.64 6.62 -9.97
N LEU A 181 -1.58 6.27 -10.74
CA LEU A 181 -0.66 7.22 -11.36
C LEU A 181 -1.15 7.63 -12.75
N LYS A 182 -1.01 8.92 -13.10
CA LYS A 182 -1.37 9.45 -14.41
C LYS A 182 -0.47 8.93 -15.51
N ASP A 183 0.83 8.89 -15.23
CA ASP A 183 1.84 8.41 -16.16
C ASP A 183 2.50 7.15 -15.61
N ASP A 184 2.37 6.05 -16.36
CA ASP A 184 2.97 4.78 -16.01
C ASP A 184 4.49 4.76 -16.21
N LYS A 185 5.04 5.77 -16.87
CA LYS A 185 6.48 5.95 -17.13
C LYS A 185 7.16 6.86 -16.11
N THR A 186 6.41 7.40 -15.14
CA THR A 186 7.01 8.21 -14.09
C THR A 186 7.99 7.36 -13.27
N VAL A 187 9.27 7.75 -13.27
CA VAL A 187 10.30 7.14 -12.42
C VAL A 187 10.22 7.80 -11.06
N LEU A 188 10.12 7.00 -10.02
CA LEU A 188 9.97 7.45 -8.64
C LEU A 188 11.22 7.13 -7.83
N ALA A 189 11.44 7.88 -6.74
CA ALA A 189 12.49 7.57 -5.76
C ALA A 189 12.21 6.28 -4.96
N SER A 190 10.95 5.80 -4.99
CA SER A 190 10.53 4.56 -4.36
C SER A 190 9.50 3.84 -5.21
N PRO A 191 9.50 2.50 -5.25
CA PRO A 191 8.55 1.76 -6.06
C PRO A 191 7.10 1.97 -5.57
N ALA A 192 6.20 2.28 -6.49
CA ALA A 192 4.76 2.31 -6.25
C ALA A 192 4.07 1.25 -7.10
N ILE A 193 3.02 0.64 -6.58
CA ILE A 193 2.25 -0.37 -7.33
C ILE A 193 1.45 0.32 -8.42
N LYS A 194 1.66 -0.06 -9.69
CA LYS A 194 0.90 0.38 -10.84
C LYS A 194 -0.48 -0.26 -10.88
N GLU A 195 -0.48 -1.56 -11.02
CA GLU A 195 -1.69 -2.36 -11.16
C GLU A 195 -1.54 -3.70 -10.45
N THR A 196 -2.66 -4.27 -10.07
CA THR A 196 -2.69 -5.60 -9.46
C THR A 196 -3.82 -6.41 -10.05
N THR A 197 -3.53 -7.64 -10.44
CA THR A 197 -4.50 -8.61 -10.92
C THR A 197 -4.56 -9.80 -9.97
N TYR A 198 -5.76 -10.27 -9.70
CA TYR A 198 -6.02 -11.40 -8.82
C TYR A 198 -6.81 -12.46 -9.56
N TYR A 199 -6.42 -13.71 -9.42
CA TYR A 199 -7.17 -14.89 -9.84
C TYR A 199 -7.36 -15.79 -8.63
N GLY A 200 -8.59 -16.22 -8.40
CA GLY A 200 -8.92 -17.09 -7.28
C GLY A 200 -9.72 -18.29 -7.72
N ALA A 201 -9.46 -19.44 -7.11
CA ALA A 201 -10.26 -20.64 -7.23
C ALA A 201 -10.44 -21.27 -5.84
N GLY A 202 -11.58 -21.89 -5.61
CA GLY A 202 -11.86 -22.52 -4.32
C GLY A 202 -12.83 -23.71 -4.47
N ILE A 203 -12.71 -24.62 -3.52
CA ILE A 203 -13.59 -25.77 -3.39
C ILE A 203 -14.02 -25.92 -1.94
N GLY A 204 -15.31 -26.08 -1.73
CA GLY A 204 -15.90 -26.27 -0.40
C GLY A 204 -16.63 -27.59 -0.30
N PHE A 205 -16.47 -28.28 0.81
CA PHE A 205 -17.11 -29.54 1.11
C PHE A 205 -17.90 -29.49 2.42
N VAL A 206 -19.09 -30.06 2.43
CA VAL A 206 -19.81 -30.41 3.66
C VAL A 206 -19.39 -31.84 4.03
N LEU A 207 -18.48 -31.96 5.01
CA LEU A 207 -17.93 -33.27 5.43
C LEU A 207 -18.92 -34.05 6.30
N ALA A 208 -19.66 -33.35 7.16
CA ALA A 208 -20.69 -33.90 8.02
C ALA A 208 -21.70 -32.80 8.37
N ARG A 209 -22.81 -33.17 9.05
CA ARG A 209 -23.75 -32.17 9.56
C ARG A 209 -23.04 -31.16 10.45
N GLY A 210 -23.02 -29.89 10.03
CA GLY A 210 -22.36 -28.82 10.76
C GLY A 210 -20.83 -28.74 10.60
N VAL A 211 -20.21 -29.57 9.73
CA VAL A 211 -18.76 -29.55 9.48
C VAL A 211 -18.48 -29.19 8.01
N LEU A 212 -17.78 -28.09 7.81
CA LEU A 212 -17.43 -27.54 6.49
C LEU A 212 -15.92 -27.50 6.33
N LEU A 213 -15.43 -27.85 5.15
CA LEU A 213 -14.04 -27.73 4.75
C LEU A 213 -13.97 -26.89 3.47
N ASP A 214 -13.23 -25.79 3.51
CA ASP A 214 -12.96 -24.96 2.34
C ASP A 214 -11.47 -24.91 2.05
N VAL A 215 -11.12 -25.07 0.78
CA VAL A 215 -9.77 -24.89 0.23
C VAL A 215 -9.84 -23.78 -0.80
N ALA A 216 -8.99 -22.77 -0.66
CA ALA A 216 -8.92 -21.67 -1.61
C ALA A 216 -7.47 -21.45 -2.05
N TYR A 217 -7.32 -21.12 -3.32
CA TYR A 217 -6.06 -20.67 -3.91
C TYR A 217 -6.26 -19.30 -4.54
N GLN A 218 -5.30 -18.41 -4.35
CA GLN A 218 -5.26 -17.11 -4.99
C GLN A 218 -3.87 -16.86 -5.56
N TYR A 219 -3.84 -16.45 -6.81
CA TYR A 219 -2.68 -15.87 -7.46
C TYR A 219 -2.86 -14.37 -7.59
N MET A 220 -1.85 -13.61 -7.20
CA MET A 220 -1.79 -12.16 -7.33
C MET A 220 -0.55 -11.80 -8.16
N SER A 221 -0.73 -10.95 -9.14
CA SER A 221 0.36 -10.35 -9.91
C SER A 221 0.26 -8.83 -9.83
N SER A 222 1.34 -8.18 -9.43
CA SER A 222 1.46 -6.72 -9.36
C SER A 222 2.72 -6.27 -10.07
N LYS A 223 2.64 -5.10 -10.71
CA LYS A 223 3.79 -4.41 -11.29
C LYS A 223 4.05 -3.12 -10.54
N THR A 224 5.32 -2.79 -10.33
CA THR A 224 5.70 -1.50 -9.77
C THR A 224 5.97 -0.46 -10.87
N THR A 225 6.02 0.80 -10.47
CA THR A 225 6.63 1.86 -11.28
C THR A 225 8.12 1.59 -11.45
N ASP A 226 8.69 2.24 -12.44
CA ASP A 226 10.13 2.37 -12.55
C ASP A 226 10.64 3.22 -11.39
N TYR A 227 11.82 2.87 -10.86
CA TYR A 227 12.41 3.59 -9.73
C TYR A 227 13.93 3.48 -9.75
N TYR A 228 14.59 4.44 -9.09
CA TYR A 228 16.03 4.40 -8.87
C TYR A 228 16.33 3.74 -7.51
N LEU A 229 17.36 2.89 -7.46
CA LEU A 229 17.84 2.35 -6.19
C LEU A 229 18.56 3.40 -5.34
N PHE A 230 19.23 4.32 -6.00
CA PHE A 230 19.85 5.47 -5.37
C PHE A 230 19.90 6.63 -6.34
N TYR A 231 19.92 7.79 -5.76
CA TYR A 231 20.17 9.07 -6.41
C TYR A 231 21.23 9.79 -5.58
N ALA A 232 22.27 10.26 -6.23
CA ALA A 232 23.33 11.03 -5.60
C ALA A 232 23.62 12.27 -6.45
N GLU A 233 23.74 13.39 -5.80
CA GLU A 233 24.14 14.65 -6.40
C GLU A 233 25.52 14.99 -5.86
N ASP A 234 26.53 15.13 -6.75
CA ASP A 234 27.88 15.50 -6.40
C ASP A 234 28.25 16.82 -7.08
N LYS A 235 29.44 17.34 -6.75
CA LYS A 235 29.96 18.59 -7.35
C LYS A 235 30.22 18.47 -8.88
N GLY A 236 30.14 17.28 -9.43
CA GLY A 236 30.35 16.97 -10.86
C GLY A 236 29.06 16.72 -11.64
N GLY A 237 27.91 16.64 -10.98
CA GLY A 237 26.62 16.37 -11.60
C GLY A 237 25.79 15.33 -10.85
N HIS A 238 24.70 14.93 -11.49
CA HIS A 238 23.81 13.90 -10.94
C HIS A 238 24.35 12.50 -11.26
N THR A 239 24.37 11.63 -10.27
CA THR A 239 24.61 10.20 -10.46
C THR A 239 23.35 9.44 -10.04
N GLU A 240 22.76 8.75 -10.99
CA GLU A 240 21.58 7.92 -10.77
C GLU A 240 21.94 6.46 -10.99
N SER A 241 21.32 5.56 -10.24
CA SER A 241 21.38 4.13 -10.56
C SER A 241 20.66 3.85 -11.88
N ALA A 242 20.87 2.68 -12.44
CA ALA A 242 19.98 2.18 -13.49
C ALA A 242 18.53 2.17 -12.99
N VAL A 243 17.59 2.30 -13.90
CA VAL A 243 16.17 2.24 -13.64
C VAL A 243 15.74 0.78 -13.44
N TYR A 244 15.02 0.51 -12.39
CA TYR A 244 14.51 -0.80 -12.04
C TYR A 244 12.98 -0.81 -12.00
N SER A 245 12.41 -1.95 -12.34
CA SER A 245 11.00 -2.26 -12.09
C SER A 245 10.90 -3.63 -11.42
N THR A 246 9.83 -3.86 -10.67
CA THR A 246 9.64 -5.12 -9.96
C THR A 246 8.29 -5.73 -10.29
N ASP A 247 8.30 -6.99 -10.70
CA ASP A 247 7.11 -7.82 -10.82
C ASP A 247 6.94 -8.64 -9.54
N ILE A 248 5.82 -8.45 -8.86
CA ILE A 248 5.50 -9.14 -7.61
C ILE A 248 4.45 -10.20 -7.91
N ASN A 249 4.83 -11.46 -7.77
CA ASN A 249 3.93 -12.59 -7.89
C ASN A 249 3.76 -13.27 -6.53
N ARG A 250 2.51 -13.44 -6.10
CA ARG A 250 2.19 -14.08 -4.81
C ARG A 250 1.17 -15.18 -4.99
N HIS A 251 1.45 -16.31 -4.36
CA HIS A 251 0.57 -17.46 -4.29
C HIS A 251 0.10 -17.62 -2.84
N ASN A 252 -1.20 -17.63 -2.63
CA ASN A 252 -1.80 -17.84 -1.32
C ASN A 252 -2.67 -19.09 -1.38
N VAL A 253 -2.51 -19.96 -0.38
CA VAL A 253 -3.39 -21.12 -0.15
C VAL A 253 -4.01 -20.95 1.23
N ALA A 254 -5.31 -21.10 1.31
CA ALA A 254 -6.06 -21.07 2.55
C ALA A 254 -6.84 -22.36 2.73
N LEU A 255 -6.78 -22.91 3.94
CA LEU A 255 -7.58 -24.05 4.38
C LEU A 255 -8.43 -23.60 5.57
N THR A 256 -9.74 -23.78 5.47
CA THR A 256 -10.67 -23.39 6.52
C THR A 256 -11.53 -24.58 6.93
N LEU A 257 -11.54 -24.89 8.23
CA LEU A 257 -12.46 -25.84 8.81
C LEU A 257 -13.50 -25.09 9.63
N GLY A 258 -14.76 -25.19 9.24
CA GLY A 258 -15.87 -24.51 9.88
C GLY A 258 -16.77 -25.48 10.64
N PHE A 259 -17.24 -25.05 11.81
CA PHE A 259 -18.21 -25.80 12.62
C PHE A 259 -19.46 -24.95 12.81
N ARG A 260 -20.61 -25.55 12.53
CA ARG A 260 -21.93 -24.94 12.71
C ARG A 260 -22.72 -25.76 13.71
N PHE A 261 -23.01 -25.17 14.85
CA PHE A 261 -23.78 -25.77 15.95
C PHE A 261 -25.28 -25.50 15.79
#